data_ad536248a1bc201d2f99aef200ff19d4
#
_entry.id   ad536248a1bc201d2f99aef200ff19d4
#
_cell.length_a   1.000
_cell.length_b   1.000
_cell.length_c   1.000
_cell.angle_alpha   90.00
_cell.angle_beta   90.00
_cell.angle_gamma   90.00
#
_symmetry.space_group_name_H-M   'P 1'
#
loop_
_entity.id
_entity.type
_entity.pdbx_description
1 polymer ?
#
loop_
_entity_poly.entity_id
_entity_poly.type
_entity_poly.pdbx_seq_one_letter_code
_entity_poly.pdbx_strand_id
1 'polypeptide(L)'
;LPFTTAAAISGPALGGGLEIAMHCDGLIGAPAPDRDGQPAKPYAIGLVEASLSICPGWGGTNLFPARVDPALAMRRTASGAPLLFTEAADAGLFDAIAPSASALLDTAKAWVMNSPRPARDGSPSRWIGRSRHAAACVQAADSVRDELTGSDTGRSVLAAVDAGLLKGWQEALAVERRELIR
;
A
#
# COMPACT_ATOMS: atom_id res chain seq x y z
N LEU A 1 -2.20 -17.94 -1.70
CA LEU A 1 -2.11 -18.73 -2.93
C LEU A 1 -0.72 -19.35 -3.03
N PRO A 2 -0.58 -20.59 -3.57
CA PRO A 2 0.72 -21.27 -3.63
C PRO A 2 1.60 -20.81 -4.82
N PHE A 3 1.23 -19.75 -5.50
CA PHE A 3 1.91 -19.19 -6.66
C PHE A 3 2.09 -17.68 -6.52
N THR A 4 2.99 -17.11 -7.31
CA THR A 4 3.23 -15.66 -7.37
C THR A 4 2.02 -14.96 -7.95
N THR A 5 1.65 -13.82 -7.36
CA THR A 5 0.50 -13.01 -7.74
C THR A 5 0.91 -11.58 -8.04
N ALA A 6 0.23 -10.94 -8.99
CA ALA A 6 0.42 -9.52 -9.26
C ALA A 6 -0.93 -8.82 -9.42
N ALA A 7 -1.03 -7.60 -8.90
CA ALA A 7 -2.12 -6.69 -9.21
C ALA A 7 -1.72 -5.77 -10.36
N ALA A 8 -2.56 -5.68 -11.39
CA ALA A 8 -2.37 -4.85 -12.56
C ALA A 8 -3.28 -3.61 -12.46
N ILE A 9 -2.69 -2.41 -12.40
CA ILE A 9 -3.38 -1.16 -12.07
C ILE A 9 -3.18 -0.14 -13.20
N SER A 10 -4.27 0.27 -13.84
CA SER A 10 -4.31 1.36 -14.85
C SER A 10 -5.46 2.34 -14.62
N GLY A 11 -5.89 2.47 -13.38
CA GLY A 11 -6.97 3.34 -12.93
C GLY A 11 -6.96 3.54 -11.43
N PRO A 12 -7.92 4.29 -10.85
CA PRO A 12 -7.96 4.56 -9.44
C PRO A 12 -7.92 3.28 -8.58
N ALA A 13 -7.00 3.25 -7.60
CA ALA A 13 -6.90 2.19 -6.61
C ALA A 13 -6.90 2.85 -5.22
N LEU A 14 -8.09 2.95 -4.62
CA LEU A 14 -8.31 3.70 -3.39
C LEU A 14 -8.83 2.80 -2.26
N GLY A 15 -8.40 3.09 -1.03
CA GLY A 15 -8.86 2.40 0.17
C GLY A 15 -8.70 0.89 0.06
N GLY A 16 -9.75 0.14 0.38
CA GLY A 16 -9.77 -1.32 0.28
C GLY A 16 -9.37 -1.88 -1.08
N GLY A 17 -9.57 -1.13 -2.18
CA GLY A 17 -9.08 -1.52 -3.51
C GLY A 17 -7.56 -1.58 -3.59
N LEU A 18 -6.87 -0.60 -2.97
CA LEU A 18 -5.42 -0.63 -2.84
C LEU A 18 -4.97 -1.71 -1.84
N GLU A 19 -5.70 -1.89 -0.74
CA GLU A 19 -5.38 -2.94 0.22
C GLU A 19 -5.38 -4.32 -0.45
N ILE A 20 -6.43 -4.67 -1.21
CA ILE A 20 -6.51 -5.92 -1.97
C ILE A 20 -5.33 -6.05 -2.94
N ALA A 21 -5.01 -5.00 -3.68
CA ALA A 21 -3.87 -5.00 -4.60
C ALA A 21 -2.55 -5.26 -3.87
N MET A 22 -2.32 -4.64 -2.71
CA MET A 22 -1.10 -4.80 -1.91
C MET A 22 -0.93 -6.19 -1.28
N HIS A 23 -1.99 -7.00 -1.19
CA HIS A 23 -1.87 -8.40 -0.82
C HIS A 23 -1.27 -9.28 -1.92
N CYS A 24 -1.22 -8.81 -3.17
CA CYS A 24 -0.44 -9.46 -4.21
C CYS A 24 1.06 -9.28 -3.96
N ASP A 25 1.85 -10.21 -4.50
CA ASP A 25 3.31 -10.17 -4.36
C ASP A 25 3.91 -8.99 -5.12
N GLY A 26 3.35 -8.64 -6.28
CA GLY A 26 3.73 -7.48 -7.08
C GLY A 26 2.58 -6.53 -7.38
N LEU A 27 2.92 -5.24 -7.53
CA LEU A 27 2.06 -4.21 -8.08
C LEU A 27 2.63 -3.74 -9.41
N ILE A 28 1.84 -3.88 -10.49
CA ILE A 28 2.24 -3.49 -11.83
C ILE A 28 1.35 -2.32 -12.25
N GLY A 29 1.97 -1.16 -12.46
CA GLY A 29 1.26 0.07 -12.84
C GLY A 29 1.30 0.33 -14.34
N ALA A 30 0.32 1.05 -14.85
CA ALA A 30 0.35 1.67 -16.17
C ALA A 30 -0.37 3.02 -16.14
N PRO A 31 -0.04 3.98 -17.02
CA PRO A 31 -0.88 5.15 -17.24
C PRO A 31 -2.32 4.72 -17.54
N ALA A 32 -3.29 5.56 -17.17
CA ALA A 32 -4.66 5.31 -17.58
C ALA A 32 -4.78 5.29 -19.12
N PRO A 33 -5.72 4.51 -19.67
CA PRO A 33 -5.93 4.48 -21.12
C PRO A 33 -6.45 5.84 -21.62
N ASP A 34 -5.96 6.28 -22.78
CA ASP A 34 -6.50 7.45 -23.46
C ASP A 34 -7.99 7.27 -23.74
N ARG A 35 -8.74 8.35 -23.65
CA ARG A 35 -10.17 8.37 -23.96
C ARG A 35 -10.45 9.37 -25.06
N ASP A 36 -11.17 8.93 -26.06
CA ASP A 36 -11.62 9.78 -27.18
C ASP A 36 -10.48 10.58 -27.87
N GLY A 37 -9.29 9.94 -27.97
CA GLY A 37 -8.10 10.57 -28.56
C GLY A 37 -7.43 11.63 -27.68
N GLN A 38 -7.85 11.77 -26.42
CA GLN A 38 -7.22 12.67 -25.45
C GLN A 38 -6.38 11.89 -24.46
N PRO A 39 -5.18 12.39 -24.10
CA PRO A 39 -4.36 11.80 -23.05
C PRO A 39 -5.14 11.69 -21.74
N ALA A 40 -5.08 10.53 -21.12
CA ALA A 40 -5.73 10.32 -19.84
C ALA A 40 -5.07 11.16 -18.73
N LYS A 41 -5.89 11.68 -17.83
CA LYS A 41 -5.39 12.34 -16.63
C LYS A 41 -4.81 11.31 -15.66
N PRO A 42 -3.75 11.66 -14.90
CA PRO A 42 -3.26 10.80 -13.82
C PRO A 42 -4.39 10.45 -12.85
N TYR A 43 -4.46 9.19 -12.45
CA TYR A 43 -5.44 8.72 -11.47
C TYR A 43 -4.85 8.66 -10.07
N ALA A 44 -5.73 8.61 -9.06
CA ALA A 44 -5.36 8.60 -7.66
C ALA A 44 -5.17 7.17 -7.13
N ILE A 45 -4.14 6.99 -6.28
CA ILE A 45 -3.81 5.74 -5.59
C ILE A 45 -3.52 6.07 -4.13
N GLY A 46 -4.16 5.38 -3.19
CA GLY A 46 -3.91 5.64 -1.77
C GLY A 46 -4.94 5.04 -0.84
N LEU A 47 -4.63 5.13 0.45
CA LEU A 47 -5.53 4.79 1.53
C LEU A 47 -6.26 6.06 1.93
N VAL A 48 -7.53 6.16 1.57
CA VAL A 48 -8.34 7.39 1.70
C VAL A 48 -9.34 7.33 2.87
N GLU A 49 -9.30 6.28 3.65
CA GLU A 49 -10.21 5.99 4.75
C GLU A 49 -10.30 7.14 5.77
N ALA A 50 -9.17 7.81 6.05
CA ALA A 50 -9.12 8.94 6.97
C ALA A 50 -9.99 10.13 6.53
N SER A 51 -10.28 10.28 5.23
CA SER A 51 -11.23 11.28 4.73
C SER A 51 -12.68 11.02 5.19
N LEU A 52 -12.96 9.79 5.62
CA LEU A 52 -14.21 9.35 6.23
C LEU A 52 -14.11 9.19 7.74
N SER A 53 -13.01 9.64 8.35
CA SER A 53 -12.69 9.49 9.78
C SER A 53 -12.62 8.03 10.26
N ILE A 54 -12.21 7.10 9.38
CA ILE A 54 -11.98 5.70 9.69
C ILE A 54 -10.54 5.29 9.41
N CYS A 55 -10.12 4.13 9.92
CA CYS A 55 -8.83 3.51 9.66
C CYS A 55 -8.96 2.47 8.53
N PRO A 56 -7.92 2.21 7.72
CA PRO A 56 -7.86 1.01 6.88
C PRO A 56 -8.14 -0.26 7.69
N GLY A 57 -8.72 -1.28 7.09
CA GLY A 57 -9.18 -2.46 7.83
C GLY A 57 -8.63 -3.79 7.36
N TRP A 58 -7.83 -3.82 6.28
CA TRP A 58 -7.32 -5.05 5.66
C TRP A 58 -5.79 -5.06 5.49
N GLY A 59 -5.08 -4.39 6.37
CA GLY A 59 -3.63 -4.40 6.42
C GLY A 59 -2.97 -3.18 5.79
N GLY A 60 -3.73 -2.22 5.29
CA GLY A 60 -3.20 -1.06 4.58
C GLY A 60 -2.14 -0.29 5.35
N THR A 61 -2.33 -0.07 6.65
CA THR A 61 -1.37 0.62 7.53
C THR A 61 -0.03 -0.11 7.65
N ASN A 62 -0.01 -1.42 7.38
CA ASN A 62 1.16 -2.28 7.48
C ASN A 62 1.73 -2.68 6.12
N LEU A 63 0.94 -2.59 5.05
CA LEU A 63 1.35 -2.93 3.69
C LEU A 63 1.95 -1.73 2.95
N PHE A 64 1.32 -0.56 3.06
CA PHE A 64 1.72 0.63 2.32
C PHE A 64 3.12 1.13 2.74
N PRO A 65 3.48 1.23 4.04
CA PRO A 65 4.82 1.64 4.44
C PRO A 65 5.94 0.66 4.07
N ALA A 66 5.60 -0.57 3.70
CA ALA A 66 6.57 -1.53 3.19
C ALA A 66 6.81 -1.42 1.66
N ARG A 67 6.12 -0.50 0.98
CA ARG A 67 6.20 -0.32 -0.48
C ARG A 67 6.77 1.02 -0.91
N VAL A 68 6.55 2.06 -0.13
CA VAL A 68 7.09 3.42 -0.37
C VAL A 68 7.84 3.88 0.88
N ASP A 69 8.34 5.13 0.88
CA ASP A 69 8.91 5.70 2.10
C ASP A 69 7.92 5.56 3.26
N PRO A 70 8.31 4.92 4.39
CA PRO A 70 7.36 4.62 5.46
C PRO A 70 6.75 5.85 6.12
N ALA A 71 7.51 6.94 6.27
CA ALA A 71 7.01 8.18 6.87
C ALA A 71 5.97 8.85 5.95
N LEU A 72 6.25 8.87 4.63
CA LEU A 72 5.30 9.32 3.62
C LEU A 72 4.01 8.50 3.66
N ALA A 73 4.13 7.17 3.69
CA ALA A 73 2.97 6.27 3.73
C ALA A 73 2.09 6.53 4.96
N MET A 74 2.69 6.62 6.15
CA MET A 74 1.98 6.87 7.40
C MET A 74 1.26 8.22 7.38
N ARG A 75 1.90 9.30 6.92
CA ARG A 75 1.28 10.63 6.77
C ARG A 75 0.12 10.62 5.78
N ARG A 76 0.32 10.00 4.62
CA ARG A 76 -0.72 9.92 3.58
C ARG A 76 -1.92 9.09 4.07
N THR A 77 -1.68 7.99 4.77
CA THR A 77 -2.75 7.17 5.35
C THR A 77 -3.51 7.94 6.44
N ALA A 78 -2.80 8.61 7.34
CA ALA A 78 -3.40 9.38 8.43
C ALA A 78 -4.21 10.59 7.95
N SER A 79 -3.83 11.19 6.83
CA SER A 79 -4.54 12.32 6.21
C SER A 79 -5.61 11.90 5.20
N GLY A 80 -5.61 10.65 4.74
CA GLY A 80 -6.46 10.18 3.65
C GLY A 80 -6.13 10.81 2.28
N ALA A 81 -4.94 11.39 2.12
CA ALA A 81 -4.53 12.06 0.89
C ALA A 81 -3.86 11.06 -0.07
N PRO A 82 -4.46 10.73 -1.22
CA PRO A 82 -3.87 9.80 -2.18
C PRO A 82 -2.66 10.42 -2.90
N LEU A 83 -1.87 9.58 -3.53
CA LEU A 83 -0.86 9.95 -4.52
C LEU A 83 -1.49 9.93 -5.92
N LEU A 84 -1.03 10.77 -6.83
CA LEU A 84 -1.28 10.58 -8.25
C LEU A 84 -0.40 9.44 -8.79
N PHE A 85 -0.80 8.82 -9.90
CA PHE A 85 -0.05 7.72 -10.51
C PHE A 85 1.45 8.03 -10.68
N THR A 86 1.78 9.23 -11.15
CA THR A 86 3.17 9.67 -11.33
C THR A 86 3.91 9.76 -10.00
N GLU A 87 3.29 10.35 -8.97
CA GLU A 87 3.86 10.42 -7.62
C GLU A 87 4.07 9.03 -7.01
N ALA A 88 3.10 8.12 -7.22
CA ALA A 88 3.18 6.74 -6.75
C ALA A 88 4.30 5.95 -7.46
N ALA A 89 4.50 6.20 -8.76
CA ALA A 89 5.58 5.64 -9.55
C ALA A 89 6.94 6.13 -9.06
N ASP A 90 7.11 7.44 -8.87
CA ASP A 90 8.34 8.05 -8.37
C ASP A 90 8.66 7.62 -6.93
N ALA A 91 7.63 7.40 -6.11
CA ALA A 91 7.78 6.85 -4.75
C ALA A 91 8.12 5.36 -4.71
N GLY A 92 8.17 4.67 -5.84
CA GLY A 92 8.53 3.24 -5.92
C GLY A 92 7.41 2.29 -5.50
N LEU A 93 6.14 2.70 -5.57
CA LEU A 93 5.00 1.85 -5.21
C LEU A 93 4.90 0.60 -6.09
N PHE A 94 5.23 0.72 -7.38
CA PHE A 94 5.11 -0.34 -8.35
C PHE A 94 6.40 -1.17 -8.48
N ASP A 95 6.25 -2.47 -8.61
CA ASP A 95 7.35 -3.40 -8.89
C ASP A 95 7.75 -3.39 -10.38
N ALA A 96 6.82 -3.00 -11.25
CA ALA A 96 7.07 -2.69 -12.67
C ALA A 96 6.03 -1.71 -13.18
N ILE A 97 6.40 -0.94 -14.23
CA ILE A 97 5.52 0.02 -14.88
C ILE A 97 5.46 -0.33 -16.37
N ALA A 98 4.25 -0.57 -16.85
CA ALA A 98 4.00 -0.78 -18.26
C ALA A 98 3.94 0.57 -19.01
N PRO A 99 4.43 0.64 -20.25
CA PRO A 99 4.46 1.89 -21.01
C PRO A 99 3.06 2.41 -21.39
N SER A 100 2.05 1.54 -21.35
CA SER A 100 0.66 1.89 -21.66
C SER A 100 -0.31 0.93 -20.96
N ALA A 101 -1.57 1.31 -20.86
CA ALA A 101 -2.63 0.44 -20.35
C ALA A 101 -2.78 -0.85 -21.19
N SER A 102 -2.58 -0.79 -22.51
CA SER A 102 -2.64 -1.96 -23.38
C SER A 102 -1.51 -2.96 -23.14
N ALA A 103 -0.34 -2.49 -22.72
CA ALA A 103 0.80 -3.35 -22.39
C ALA A 103 0.78 -3.91 -20.95
N LEU A 104 -0.15 -3.45 -20.12
CA LEU A 104 -0.17 -3.75 -18.69
C LEU A 104 -0.27 -5.25 -18.40
N LEU A 105 -1.16 -5.96 -19.09
CA LEU A 105 -1.37 -7.40 -18.83
C LEU A 105 -0.12 -8.22 -19.18
N ASP A 106 0.53 -7.92 -20.29
CA ASP A 106 1.74 -8.65 -20.70
C ASP A 106 2.93 -8.31 -19.79
N THR A 107 3.04 -7.05 -19.36
CA THR A 107 4.04 -6.66 -18.33
C THR A 107 3.80 -7.41 -17.02
N ALA A 108 2.56 -7.51 -16.57
CA ALA A 108 2.22 -8.22 -15.32
C ALA A 108 2.50 -9.74 -15.44
N LYS A 109 2.15 -10.37 -16.56
CA LYS A 109 2.47 -11.78 -16.83
C LYS A 109 3.98 -12.01 -16.84
N ALA A 110 4.74 -11.18 -17.56
CA ALA A 110 6.20 -11.27 -17.60
C ALA A 110 6.81 -11.12 -16.21
N TRP A 111 6.32 -10.19 -15.40
CA TRP A 111 6.78 -10.01 -14.03
C TRP A 111 6.53 -11.27 -13.18
N VAL A 112 5.31 -11.83 -13.21
CA VAL A 112 4.96 -13.05 -12.46
C VAL A 112 5.83 -14.23 -12.88
N MET A 113 6.04 -14.43 -14.18
CA MET A 113 6.82 -15.55 -14.71
C MET A 113 8.31 -15.47 -14.34
N ASN A 114 8.85 -14.28 -14.18
CA ASN A 114 10.26 -14.04 -13.83
C ASN A 114 10.49 -13.83 -12.32
N SER A 115 9.42 -13.75 -11.52
CA SER A 115 9.54 -13.52 -10.08
C SER A 115 9.69 -14.86 -9.33
N PRO A 116 10.55 -14.92 -8.29
CA PRO A 116 10.66 -16.12 -7.47
C PRO A 116 9.35 -16.37 -6.72
N ARG A 117 9.06 -17.65 -6.48
CA ARG A 117 7.95 -18.02 -5.61
C ARG A 117 8.17 -17.48 -4.19
N PRO A 118 7.27 -16.66 -3.65
CA PRO A 118 7.42 -16.18 -2.28
C PRO A 118 7.16 -17.31 -1.28
N ALA A 119 7.90 -17.27 -0.17
CA ALA A 119 7.58 -18.12 0.99
C ALA A 119 6.20 -17.73 1.56
N ARG A 120 5.40 -18.72 1.95
CA ARG A 120 4.06 -18.53 2.53
C ARG A 120 4.06 -18.98 3.99
N ASP A 121 4.04 -18.01 4.89
CA ASP A 121 4.06 -18.23 6.35
C ASP A 121 2.83 -17.64 7.05
N GLY A 122 1.76 -17.37 6.28
CA GLY A 122 0.52 -16.80 6.81
C GLY A 122 0.52 -15.26 6.90
N SER A 123 1.63 -14.60 6.52
CA SER A 123 1.68 -13.15 6.39
C SER A 123 2.06 -12.72 4.97
N PRO A 124 1.75 -11.49 4.55
CA PRO A 124 2.10 -10.99 3.22
C PRO A 124 3.62 -11.04 2.96
N SER A 125 4.00 -11.25 1.71
CA SER A 125 5.41 -11.24 1.30
C SER A 125 6.09 -9.88 1.52
N ARG A 126 5.31 -8.80 1.51
CA ARG A 126 5.77 -7.43 1.73
C ARG A 126 4.86 -6.74 2.75
N TRP A 127 5.35 -6.54 3.95
CA TRP A 127 4.72 -5.79 5.03
C TRP A 127 5.79 -5.30 6.02
N ILE A 128 5.46 -4.36 6.90
CA ILE A 128 6.45 -3.68 7.78
C ILE A 128 7.22 -4.62 8.71
N GLY A 129 6.64 -5.74 9.15
CA GLY A 129 7.31 -6.70 10.04
C GLY A 129 8.31 -7.62 9.35
N ARG A 130 8.50 -7.55 8.03
CA ARG A 130 9.58 -8.27 7.36
C ARG A 130 10.92 -7.62 7.69
N SER A 131 11.94 -8.43 7.97
CA SER A 131 13.27 -7.96 8.43
C SER A 131 13.87 -6.87 7.56
N ARG A 132 13.63 -6.92 6.25
CA ARG A 132 14.11 -5.90 5.29
C ARG A 132 13.42 -4.54 5.41
N HIS A 133 12.25 -4.45 6.07
CA HIS A 133 11.45 -3.23 6.20
C HIS A 133 11.37 -2.74 7.65
N ALA A 134 11.45 -3.63 8.63
CA ALA A 134 11.13 -3.35 10.03
C ALA A 134 11.93 -2.17 10.61
N ALA A 135 13.24 -2.16 10.41
CA ALA A 135 14.09 -1.10 10.97
C ALA A 135 13.73 0.31 10.42
N ALA A 136 13.52 0.42 9.10
CA ALA A 136 13.11 1.68 8.47
C ALA A 136 11.72 2.12 8.95
N CYS A 137 10.80 1.17 9.12
CA CYS A 137 9.44 1.46 9.60
C CYS A 137 9.42 1.89 11.07
N VAL A 138 10.27 1.33 11.94
CA VAL A 138 10.42 1.80 13.33
C VAL A 138 10.91 3.25 13.35
N GLN A 139 12.00 3.54 12.64
CA GLN A 139 12.55 4.92 12.57
C GLN A 139 11.54 5.91 12.03
N ALA A 140 10.79 5.52 10.99
CA ALA A 140 9.76 6.37 10.40
C ALA A 140 8.61 6.61 11.38
N ALA A 141 8.10 5.57 12.06
CA ALA A 141 7.04 5.70 13.04
C ALA A 141 7.45 6.67 14.16
N ASP A 142 8.68 6.55 14.68
CA ASP A 142 9.19 7.47 15.69
C ASP A 142 9.30 8.90 15.17
N SER A 143 9.73 9.10 13.93
CA SER A 143 9.90 10.42 13.32
C SER A 143 8.59 11.18 13.08
N VAL A 144 7.47 10.45 12.87
CA VAL A 144 6.15 11.06 12.61
C VAL A 144 5.21 11.01 13.82
N ARG A 145 5.63 10.41 14.93
CA ARG A 145 4.78 10.14 16.09
C ARG A 145 4.11 11.37 16.66
N ASP A 146 4.88 12.42 16.94
CA ASP A 146 4.35 13.64 17.52
C ASP A 146 3.34 14.33 16.60
N GLU A 147 3.61 14.33 15.29
CA GLU A 147 2.72 14.85 14.27
C GLU A 147 1.41 14.07 14.21
N LEU A 148 1.48 12.74 14.11
CA LEU A 148 0.30 11.91 13.91
C LEU A 148 -0.57 11.77 15.15
N THR A 149 -0.01 11.84 16.36
CA THR A 149 -0.79 11.82 17.60
C THR A 149 -1.71 13.03 17.75
N GLY A 150 -1.52 14.07 16.96
CA GLY A 150 -2.39 15.24 16.90
C GLY A 150 -3.79 14.99 16.34
N SER A 151 -4.06 13.84 15.71
CA SER A 151 -5.37 13.49 15.15
C SER A 151 -5.81 12.08 15.54
N ASP A 152 -7.14 11.82 15.53
CA ASP A 152 -7.70 10.50 15.82
C ASP A 152 -7.24 9.47 14.78
N THR A 153 -7.31 9.80 13.50
CA THR A 153 -6.87 8.94 12.40
C THR A 153 -5.38 8.64 12.47
N GLY A 154 -4.55 9.64 12.80
CA GLY A 154 -3.12 9.45 13.01
C GLY A 154 -2.81 8.51 14.17
N ARG A 155 -3.52 8.64 15.29
CA ARG A 155 -3.40 7.72 16.44
C ARG A 155 -3.78 6.29 16.06
N SER A 156 -4.85 6.11 15.30
CA SER A 156 -5.29 4.80 14.82
C SER A 156 -4.26 4.15 13.88
N VAL A 157 -3.69 4.92 12.96
CA VAL A 157 -2.60 4.45 12.07
C VAL A 157 -1.38 4.01 12.88
N LEU A 158 -0.93 4.85 13.83
CA LEU A 158 0.21 4.50 14.69
C LEU A 158 -0.06 3.26 15.52
N ALA A 159 -1.26 3.12 16.11
CA ALA A 159 -1.62 1.95 16.90
C ALA A 159 -1.54 0.65 16.07
N ALA A 160 -1.99 0.67 14.82
CA ALA A 160 -1.92 -0.48 13.92
C ALA A 160 -0.47 -0.78 13.47
N VAL A 161 0.33 0.25 13.19
CA VAL A 161 1.76 0.12 12.86
C VAL A 161 2.55 -0.46 14.04
N ASP A 162 2.37 0.10 15.24
CA ASP A 162 3.03 -0.37 16.46
C ASP A 162 2.65 -1.84 16.74
N ALA A 163 1.38 -2.20 16.58
CA ALA A 163 0.94 -3.59 16.73
C ALA A 163 1.64 -4.53 15.74
N GLY A 164 1.78 -4.12 14.49
CA GLY A 164 2.47 -4.90 13.47
C GLY A 164 3.94 -5.10 13.76
N LEU A 165 4.64 -4.04 14.15
CA LEU A 165 6.06 -4.08 14.47
C LEU A 165 6.36 -4.88 15.74
N LEU A 166 5.52 -4.78 16.77
CA LEU A 166 5.76 -5.39 18.09
C LEU A 166 5.17 -6.79 18.25
N LYS A 167 4.01 -7.06 17.62
CA LYS A 167 3.22 -8.28 17.88
C LYS A 167 2.94 -9.10 16.61
N GLY A 168 3.25 -8.57 15.44
CA GLY A 168 3.14 -9.28 14.17
C GLY A 168 1.83 -9.03 13.41
N TRP A 169 1.74 -9.67 12.24
CA TRP A 169 0.70 -9.42 11.23
C TRP A 169 -0.73 -9.57 11.74
N GLN A 170 -1.01 -10.64 12.49
CA GLN A 170 -2.38 -10.92 12.95
C GLN A 170 -2.88 -9.86 13.94
N GLU A 171 -2.00 -9.40 14.83
CA GLU A 171 -2.35 -8.35 15.78
C GLU A 171 -2.53 -7.00 15.08
N ALA A 172 -1.72 -6.70 14.07
CA ALA A 172 -1.92 -5.51 13.23
C ALA A 172 -3.31 -5.46 12.63
N LEU A 173 -3.76 -6.56 12.02
CA LEU A 173 -5.11 -6.68 11.46
C LEU A 173 -6.21 -6.56 12.53
N ALA A 174 -5.99 -7.13 13.72
CA ALA A 174 -6.96 -7.03 14.82
C ALA A 174 -7.10 -5.58 15.30
N VAL A 175 -5.99 -4.84 15.37
CA VAL A 175 -5.99 -3.42 15.73
C VAL A 175 -6.68 -2.59 14.64
N GLU A 176 -6.34 -2.75 13.36
CA GLU A 176 -7.00 -2.05 12.27
C GLU A 176 -8.52 -2.21 12.29
N ARG A 177 -9.02 -3.45 12.44
CA ARG A 177 -10.45 -3.72 12.51
C ARG A 177 -11.13 -3.02 13.69
N ARG A 178 -10.46 -2.97 14.83
CA ARG A 178 -10.98 -2.26 16.02
C ARG A 178 -11.03 -0.75 15.79
N GLU A 179 -10.00 -0.19 15.17
CA GLU A 179 -9.94 1.23 14.87
C GLU A 179 -10.86 1.63 13.70
N LEU A 180 -11.18 0.70 12.78
CA LEU A 180 -12.14 0.93 11.68
C LEU A 180 -13.57 1.16 12.19
N ILE A 181 -13.98 0.45 13.26
CA ILE A 181 -15.36 0.47 13.79
C ILE A 181 -15.53 1.41 14.99
N ARG A 182 -14.56 2.27 15.27
CA ARG A 182 -14.55 3.19 16.41
C ARG A 182 -15.17 4.54 16.06
#